data_737cfe4304c2c96289b55f5bcc6224c4
#
_entry.id   737cfe4304c2c96289b55f5bcc6224c4
#
_cell.length_a   1.000
_cell.length_b   1.000
_cell.length_c   1.000
_cell.angle_alpha   90.00
_cell.angle_beta   90.00
_cell.angle_gamma   90.00
#
_symmetry.space_group_name_H-M   'P 1'
#
loop_
_entity.id
_entity.type
_entity.pdbx_description
1 polymer ?
#
loop_
_entity_poly.entity_id
_entity_poly.type
_entity_poly.pdbx_seq_one_letter_code
_entity_poly.pdbx_strand_id
1 'polypeptide(L)'
;MKTDAPTASDAVADRGMAYKPHCDPIDLIVLGMGNDGHTASWFPGSKGLRDAMQAEEDRVVAAIDATGCPVAGSMPHRLTLTGSAIIDSDAAILLLFGVEKREVFEAALKSDPAEKPIRFAVDGLGPRLTVIWAP
;
A
#
# COMPACT_ATOMS: atom_id res chain seq x y z
N MET A 1 3.96 7.11 -8.52
CA MET A 1 3.18 7.66 -9.65
C MET A 1 3.50 9.13 -9.78
N LYS A 2 4.06 9.56 -10.91
CA LYS A 2 4.35 10.97 -11.20
C LYS A 2 3.11 11.64 -11.82
N THR A 3 2.85 12.89 -11.46
CA THR A 3 1.76 13.70 -12.00
C THR A 3 2.16 15.16 -12.03
N ASP A 4 1.58 15.91 -12.96
CA ASP A 4 1.70 17.37 -13.05
C ASP A 4 0.45 18.06 -12.46
N ALA A 5 -0.49 17.30 -11.89
CA ALA A 5 -1.66 17.86 -11.23
C ALA A 5 -1.25 18.65 -9.96
N PRO A 6 -2.00 19.72 -9.61
CA PRO A 6 -1.69 20.57 -8.47
C PRO A 6 -1.65 19.83 -7.12
N THR A 7 -2.52 18.84 -6.96
CA THR A 7 -2.56 17.98 -5.75
C THR A 7 -2.68 16.51 -6.11
N ALA A 8 -2.34 15.63 -5.16
CA ALA A 8 -2.53 14.19 -5.32
C ALA A 8 -4.01 13.84 -5.56
N SER A 9 -4.93 14.53 -4.88
CA SER A 9 -6.37 14.31 -5.05
C SER A 9 -6.85 14.64 -6.46
N ASP A 10 -6.34 15.72 -7.06
CA ASP A 10 -6.70 16.12 -8.43
C ASP A 10 -6.22 15.10 -9.48
N ALA A 11 -5.16 14.36 -9.16
CA ALA A 11 -4.60 13.36 -10.05
C ALA A 11 -5.27 11.98 -9.98
N VAL A 12 -6.13 11.71 -9.00
CA VAL A 12 -6.69 10.35 -8.76
C VAL A 12 -7.44 9.83 -9.98
N ALA A 13 -8.32 10.62 -10.57
CA ALA A 13 -9.15 10.17 -11.70
C ALA A 13 -8.28 9.87 -12.93
N ASP A 14 -7.39 10.78 -13.30
CA ASP A 14 -6.51 10.64 -14.46
C ASP A 14 -5.53 9.45 -14.28
N ARG A 15 -4.91 9.34 -13.11
CA ARG A 15 -4.02 8.21 -12.80
C ARG A 15 -4.78 6.90 -12.67
N GLY A 16 -5.99 6.92 -12.11
CA GLY A 16 -6.87 5.75 -12.06
C GLY A 16 -7.16 5.21 -13.46
N MET A 17 -7.56 6.05 -14.39
CA MET A 17 -7.78 5.64 -15.79
C MET A 17 -6.52 5.10 -16.46
N ALA A 18 -5.37 5.73 -16.21
CA ALA A 18 -4.09 5.30 -16.81
C ALA A 18 -3.60 3.96 -16.24
N TYR A 19 -3.84 3.67 -14.96
CA TYR A 19 -3.36 2.45 -14.30
C TYR A 19 -4.35 1.29 -14.36
N LYS A 20 -5.66 1.55 -14.50
CA LYS A 20 -6.71 0.52 -14.52
C LYS A 20 -6.43 -0.63 -15.49
N PRO A 21 -5.97 -0.42 -16.75
CA PRO A 21 -5.66 -1.52 -17.68
C PRO A 21 -4.51 -2.43 -17.21
N HIS A 22 -3.72 -1.99 -16.23
CA HIS A 22 -2.59 -2.74 -15.66
C HIS A 22 -2.92 -3.35 -14.29
N CYS A 23 -4.14 -3.17 -13.80
CA CYS A 23 -4.59 -3.61 -12.49
C CYS A 23 -5.86 -4.49 -12.56
N ASP A 24 -6.10 -5.18 -13.65
CA ASP A 24 -7.35 -5.93 -13.91
C ASP A 24 -7.08 -7.37 -14.43
N PRO A 25 -6.63 -8.29 -13.56
CA PRO A 25 -5.84 -8.13 -12.34
C PRO A 25 -4.36 -7.84 -12.62
N ILE A 26 -3.59 -7.57 -11.56
CA ILE A 26 -2.11 -7.54 -11.63
C ILE A 26 -1.61 -8.99 -11.56
N ASP A 27 -0.83 -9.46 -12.55
CA ASP A 27 -0.27 -10.81 -12.54
C ASP A 27 0.63 -11.06 -11.31
N LEU A 28 1.53 -10.12 -11.02
CA LEU A 28 2.45 -10.17 -9.89
C LEU A 28 2.73 -8.79 -9.33
N ILE A 29 2.51 -8.62 -8.03
CA ILE A 29 2.90 -7.41 -7.32
C ILE A 29 4.07 -7.69 -6.37
N VAL A 30 5.05 -6.79 -6.34
CA VAL A 30 6.15 -6.82 -5.36
C VAL A 30 5.95 -5.69 -4.36
N LEU A 31 5.83 -6.05 -3.09
CA LEU A 31 5.61 -5.13 -1.98
C LEU A 31 6.86 -5.03 -1.10
N GLY A 32 7.07 -3.87 -0.52
CA GLY A 32 7.96 -3.66 0.60
C GLY A 32 7.15 -3.25 1.83
N MET A 33 7.80 -3.22 2.99
CA MET A 33 7.19 -2.75 4.24
C MET A 33 8.12 -1.77 4.96
N GLY A 34 7.56 -0.69 5.50
CA GLY A 34 8.25 0.23 6.39
C GLY A 34 8.37 -0.30 7.83
N ASN A 35 9.26 0.31 8.65
CA ASN A 35 9.40 -0.06 10.07
C ASN A 35 8.18 0.34 10.92
N ASP A 36 7.29 1.17 10.40
CA ASP A 36 5.99 1.48 10.97
C ASP A 36 4.88 0.51 10.53
N GLY A 37 5.19 -0.44 9.63
CA GLY A 37 4.25 -1.41 9.07
C GLY A 37 3.45 -0.90 7.86
N HIS A 38 3.82 0.26 7.29
CA HIS A 38 3.21 0.69 6.03
C HIS A 38 3.64 -0.18 4.85
N THR A 39 2.79 -0.32 3.86
CA THR A 39 3.12 -0.83 2.51
C THR A 39 2.56 0.13 1.46
N ALA A 40 3.11 0.13 0.24
CA ALA A 40 2.77 1.15 -0.76
C ALA A 40 2.91 2.57 -0.15
N SER A 41 1.85 3.40 -0.19
CA SER A 41 1.80 4.66 0.57
C SER A 41 0.70 4.64 1.65
N TRP A 42 0.39 3.49 2.21
CA TRP A 42 -0.57 3.32 3.30
C TRP A 42 0.11 3.56 4.65
N PHE A 43 0.36 4.81 4.99
CA PHE A 43 1.02 5.18 6.25
C PHE A 43 0.04 5.14 7.42
N PRO A 44 0.39 4.53 8.56
CA PRO A 44 -0.43 4.56 9.77
C PRO A 44 -0.82 6.00 10.14
N GLY A 45 -2.10 6.20 10.42
CA GLY A 45 -2.62 7.52 10.80
C GLY A 45 -2.71 8.56 9.68
N SER A 46 -2.33 8.24 8.44
CA SER A 46 -2.43 9.17 7.32
C SER A 46 -3.88 9.42 6.93
N LYS A 47 -4.14 10.64 6.43
CA LYS A 47 -5.44 10.98 5.86
C LYS A 47 -5.62 10.26 4.52
N GLY A 48 -6.76 9.62 4.34
CA GLY A 48 -7.06 8.82 3.16
C GLY A 48 -6.68 7.33 3.27
N LEU A 49 -5.99 6.90 4.35
CA LEU A 49 -5.59 5.50 4.54
C LEU A 49 -6.77 4.53 4.44
N ARG A 50 -7.83 4.77 5.20
CA ARG A 50 -9.01 3.89 5.21
C ARG A 50 -9.68 3.84 3.83
N ASP A 51 -9.82 4.99 3.20
CA ASP A 51 -10.38 5.11 1.85
C ASP A 51 -9.54 4.37 0.81
N ALA A 52 -8.20 4.45 0.91
CA ALA A 52 -7.31 3.71 0.02
C ALA A 52 -7.39 2.19 0.22
N MET A 53 -7.41 1.70 1.47
CA MET A 53 -7.48 0.27 1.77
C MET A 53 -8.83 -0.35 1.40
N GLN A 54 -9.95 0.37 1.62
CA GLN A 54 -11.32 -0.11 1.45
C GLN A 54 -11.99 0.46 0.18
N ALA A 55 -11.21 0.88 -0.82
CA ALA A 55 -11.75 1.37 -2.07
C ALA A 55 -12.58 0.32 -2.80
N GLU A 56 -13.58 0.78 -3.56
CA GLU A 56 -14.38 -0.08 -4.44
C GLU A 56 -13.52 -0.74 -5.53
N GLU A 57 -13.94 -1.90 -6.02
CA GLU A 57 -13.16 -2.75 -6.94
C GLU A 57 -12.68 -2.05 -8.21
N ASP A 58 -13.42 -1.09 -8.73
CA ASP A 58 -13.06 -0.38 -9.96
C ASP A 58 -12.08 0.78 -9.74
N ARG A 59 -11.76 1.10 -8.49
CA ARG A 59 -10.89 2.20 -8.10
C ARG A 59 -9.49 1.72 -7.76
N VAL A 60 -8.56 1.87 -8.69
CA VAL A 60 -7.19 1.35 -8.55
C VAL A 60 -6.18 2.33 -7.95
N VAL A 61 -6.50 3.63 -7.89
CA VAL A 61 -5.62 4.68 -7.36
C VAL A 61 -6.34 5.50 -6.29
N ALA A 62 -5.64 5.84 -5.22
CA ALA A 62 -6.10 6.74 -4.16
C ALA A 62 -5.03 7.79 -3.82
N ALA A 63 -5.48 8.90 -3.22
CA ALA A 63 -4.61 9.93 -2.67
C ALA A 63 -4.40 9.72 -1.18
N ILE A 64 -3.16 9.92 -0.71
CA ILE A 64 -2.76 9.87 0.69
C ILE A 64 -2.15 11.22 1.07
N ASP A 65 -2.56 11.75 2.22
CA ASP A 65 -1.86 12.83 2.91
C ASP A 65 -1.23 12.28 4.19
N ALA A 66 0.07 12.05 4.12
CA ALA A 66 0.90 11.53 5.21
C ALA A 66 1.60 12.67 5.99
N THR A 67 1.06 13.90 5.95
CA THR A 67 1.59 15.02 6.73
C THR A 67 1.59 14.64 8.22
N GLY A 68 2.75 14.77 8.85
CA GLY A 68 2.95 14.37 10.25
C GLY A 68 3.32 12.90 10.47
N CYS A 69 3.30 12.06 9.45
CA CYS A 69 3.81 10.69 9.54
C CYS A 69 5.35 10.70 9.48
N PRO A 70 6.07 10.21 10.51
CA PRO A 70 7.53 10.37 10.62
C PRO A 70 8.30 9.79 9.43
N VAL A 71 7.80 8.71 8.83
CA VAL A 71 8.47 7.98 7.74
C VAL A 71 8.09 8.48 6.34
N ALA A 72 7.15 9.42 6.22
CA ALA A 72 6.73 9.97 4.91
C ALA A 72 7.79 10.88 4.27
N GLY A 73 8.74 11.38 5.07
CA GLY A 73 9.81 12.27 4.61
C GLY A 73 9.30 13.62 4.09
N SER A 74 10.01 14.19 3.12
CA SER A 74 9.70 15.51 2.55
C SER A 74 8.55 15.51 1.54
N MET A 75 7.99 14.36 1.19
CA MET A 75 6.93 14.23 0.20
C MET A 75 5.70 13.52 0.80
N PRO A 76 4.92 14.21 1.65
CA PRO A 76 3.80 13.58 2.35
C PRO A 76 2.58 13.33 1.46
N HIS A 77 2.41 14.11 0.39
CA HIS A 77 1.28 13.94 -0.53
C HIS A 77 1.60 12.87 -1.58
N ARG A 78 0.90 11.77 -1.55
CA ARG A 78 1.18 10.57 -2.36
C ARG A 78 -0.04 10.11 -3.15
N LEU A 79 0.23 9.47 -4.29
CA LEU A 79 -0.70 8.56 -4.94
C LEU A 79 -0.30 7.12 -4.61
N THR A 80 -1.28 6.26 -4.37
CA THR A 80 -1.07 4.86 -4.01
C THR A 80 -2.01 3.96 -4.80
N LEU A 81 -1.64 2.69 -4.98
CA LEU A 81 -2.61 1.66 -5.33
C LEU A 81 -3.59 1.47 -4.17
N THR A 82 -4.83 1.15 -4.51
CA THR A 82 -5.89 0.83 -3.54
C THR A 82 -5.77 -0.58 -3.01
N GLY A 83 -6.55 -0.87 -1.96
CA GLY A 83 -6.67 -2.21 -1.40
C GLY A 83 -7.15 -3.22 -2.43
N SER A 84 -8.22 -2.91 -3.17
CA SER A 84 -8.72 -3.76 -4.25
C SER A 84 -7.64 -4.07 -5.28
N ALA A 85 -6.96 -3.07 -5.83
CA ALA A 85 -5.89 -3.28 -6.81
C ALA A 85 -4.75 -4.17 -6.31
N ILE A 86 -4.42 -4.13 -5.01
CA ILE A 86 -3.38 -4.97 -4.43
C ILE A 86 -3.89 -6.37 -4.11
N ILE A 87 -5.04 -6.50 -3.46
CA ILE A 87 -5.55 -7.80 -3.01
C ILE A 87 -6.13 -8.66 -4.15
N ASP A 88 -6.51 -8.05 -5.28
CA ASP A 88 -7.02 -8.77 -6.45
C ASP A 88 -5.89 -9.29 -7.36
N SER A 89 -4.61 -8.95 -7.08
CA SER A 89 -3.47 -9.47 -7.84
C SER A 89 -3.38 -11.01 -7.78
N ASP A 90 -2.98 -11.64 -8.88
CA ASP A 90 -2.87 -13.10 -8.99
C ASP A 90 -1.79 -13.66 -8.06
N ALA A 91 -0.70 -12.93 -7.88
CA ALA A 91 0.38 -13.27 -6.96
C ALA A 91 1.01 -12.02 -6.34
N ALA A 92 1.57 -12.18 -5.15
CA ALA A 92 2.30 -11.10 -4.47
C ALA A 92 3.56 -11.61 -3.79
N ILE A 93 4.61 -10.80 -3.81
CA ILE A 93 5.84 -11.03 -3.06
C ILE A 93 6.06 -9.85 -2.10
N LEU A 94 6.21 -10.13 -0.81
CA LEU A 94 6.65 -9.15 0.18
C LEU A 94 8.13 -9.37 0.45
N LEU A 95 8.95 -8.34 0.19
CA LEU A 95 10.39 -8.37 0.45
C LEU A 95 10.72 -7.66 1.76
N LEU A 96 11.40 -8.36 2.65
CA LEU A 96 11.85 -7.88 3.95
C LEU A 96 13.37 -8.07 4.09
N PHE A 97 14.07 -7.03 4.56
CA PHE A 97 15.50 -7.08 4.81
C PHE A 97 15.81 -6.66 6.25
N GLY A 98 16.63 -7.45 6.92
CA GLY A 98 17.06 -7.19 8.30
C GLY A 98 16.10 -7.74 9.35
N VAL A 99 16.64 -7.95 10.56
CA VAL A 99 15.91 -8.51 11.70
C VAL A 99 14.78 -7.59 12.15
N GLU A 100 15.01 -6.28 12.19
CA GLU A 100 14.00 -5.29 12.60
C GLU A 100 12.71 -5.40 11.77
N LYS A 101 12.83 -5.51 10.44
CA LYS A 101 11.65 -5.64 9.57
C LYS A 101 10.91 -6.96 9.79
N ARG A 102 11.61 -8.03 10.09
CA ARG A 102 10.98 -9.29 10.47
C ARG A 102 10.16 -9.14 11.76
N GLU A 103 10.74 -8.53 12.79
CA GLU A 103 10.04 -8.29 14.06
C GLU A 103 8.80 -7.41 13.87
N VAL A 104 8.91 -6.34 13.08
CA VAL A 104 7.76 -5.47 12.72
C VAL A 104 6.69 -6.27 11.98
N PHE A 105 7.06 -7.14 11.05
CA PHE A 105 6.12 -7.97 10.31
C PHE A 105 5.41 -8.96 11.24
N GLU A 106 6.13 -9.67 12.09
CA GLU A 106 5.56 -10.61 13.08
C GLU A 106 4.60 -9.90 14.05
N ALA A 107 4.92 -8.66 14.45
CA ALA A 107 4.01 -7.82 15.24
C ALA A 107 2.77 -7.39 14.43
N ALA A 108 2.95 -7.04 13.15
CA ALA A 108 1.85 -6.62 12.28
C ALA A 108 0.78 -7.71 12.11
N LEU A 109 1.18 -8.99 12.10
CA LEU A 109 0.23 -10.12 12.02
C LEU A 109 -0.77 -10.19 13.20
N LYS A 110 -0.54 -9.43 14.26
CA LYS A 110 -1.39 -9.38 15.48
C LYS A 110 -1.99 -7.99 15.72
N SER A 111 -1.69 -7.02 14.85
CA SER A 111 -2.11 -5.63 14.99
C SER A 111 -3.36 -5.32 14.17
N ASP A 112 -3.99 -4.19 14.47
CA ASP A 112 -5.06 -3.64 13.62
C ASP A 112 -4.47 -3.15 12.29
N PRO A 113 -5.14 -3.38 11.14
CA PRO A 113 -4.69 -2.85 9.84
C PRO A 113 -4.54 -1.33 9.79
N ALA A 114 -5.26 -0.57 10.61
CA ALA A 114 -5.09 0.88 10.69
C ALA A 114 -3.76 1.28 11.35
N GLU A 115 -3.24 0.43 12.26
CA GLU A 115 -1.95 0.63 12.94
C GLU A 115 -0.77 0.05 12.15
N LYS A 116 -1.00 -1.05 11.44
CA LYS A 116 -0.02 -1.76 10.62
C LYS A 116 -0.62 -2.14 9.27
N PRO A 117 -0.67 -1.23 8.30
CA PRO A 117 -1.39 -1.43 7.04
C PRO A 117 -0.97 -2.63 6.20
N ILE A 118 0.26 -3.11 6.34
CA ILE A 118 0.70 -4.39 5.71
C ILE A 118 -0.23 -5.55 6.10
N ARG A 119 -0.83 -5.52 7.29
CA ARG A 119 -1.77 -6.53 7.76
C ARG A 119 -2.98 -6.67 6.83
N PHE A 120 -3.51 -5.56 6.32
CA PHE A 120 -4.62 -5.58 5.36
C PHE A 120 -4.24 -6.32 4.07
N ALA A 121 -3.04 -6.06 3.54
CA ALA A 121 -2.54 -6.76 2.36
C ALA A 121 -2.32 -8.26 2.63
N VAL A 122 -1.76 -8.62 3.79
CA VAL A 122 -1.57 -10.03 4.20
C VAL A 122 -2.90 -10.77 4.26
N ASP A 123 -3.89 -10.20 4.91
CA ASP A 123 -5.21 -10.83 5.07
C ASP A 123 -5.95 -10.96 3.73
N GLY A 124 -5.91 -9.93 2.88
CA GLY A 124 -6.59 -9.93 1.59
C GLY A 124 -5.93 -10.84 0.53
N LEU A 125 -4.61 -10.90 0.50
CA LEU A 125 -3.87 -11.76 -0.42
C LEU A 125 -3.90 -13.24 0.01
N GLY A 126 -3.85 -13.51 1.31
CA GLY A 126 -3.88 -14.87 1.84
C GLY A 126 -2.79 -15.76 1.22
N PRO A 127 -3.16 -16.93 0.64
CA PRO A 127 -2.19 -17.88 0.08
C PRO A 127 -1.47 -17.39 -1.19
N ARG A 128 -1.90 -16.28 -1.78
CA ARG A 128 -1.25 -15.66 -2.95
C ARG A 128 -0.02 -14.81 -2.57
N LEU A 129 0.18 -14.55 -1.27
CA LEU A 129 1.33 -13.80 -0.77
C LEU A 129 2.50 -14.73 -0.42
N THR A 130 3.65 -14.49 -1.04
CA THR A 130 4.94 -15.08 -0.63
C THR A 130 5.76 -14.03 0.11
N VAL A 131 6.15 -14.32 1.35
CA VAL A 131 7.03 -13.46 2.13
C VAL A 131 8.46 -13.96 2.00
N ILE A 132 9.35 -13.10 1.51
CA ILE A 132 10.79 -13.38 1.38
C ILE A 132 11.54 -12.46 2.35
N TRP A 133 12.28 -13.06 3.27
CA TRP A 133 13.11 -12.36 4.22
C TRP A 133 14.59 -12.73 4.07
N ALA A 134 15.47 -11.72 4.18
CA ALA A 134 16.91 -11.91 4.29
C ALA A 134 17.45 -11.10 5.49
N PRO A 135 18.49 -11.63 6.21
CA PRO A 135 19.12 -10.96 7.35
C PRO A 135 19.85 -9.67 6.95
#